data_2a22ce263f6d59a188c8bef9a48cffe8
#
_entry.id   2a22ce263f6d59a188c8bef9a48cffe8
#
_cell.length_a   1.000
_cell.length_b   1.000
_cell.length_c   1.000
_cell.angle_alpha   90.00
_cell.angle_beta   90.00
_cell.angle_gamma   90.00
#
_symmetry.space_group_name_H-M   'P 1'
#
loop_
_entity.id
_entity.type
_entity.pdbx_description
1 polymer ?
#
loop_
_entity_poly.entity_id
_entity_poly.type
_entity_poly.pdbx_seq_one_letter_code
_entity_poly.pdbx_strand_id
1 'polypeptide(L)'
;MCHKSVKVISLIVFFLVTSSSSLAALKVGDRAPNFSLRDQNNLTHELNDYKGNWVVLYFYPKDGTPGCTTQACDFRDAVKRIIASKSVVFGVSLDSVESHKLFSE
;
A
#
# COMPACT_ATOMS: atom_id res chain seq x y z
N MET A 1 43.71 13.83 21.81
CA MET A 1 42.99 12.70 21.24
C MET A 1 41.46 12.87 21.27
N CYS A 2 40.92 13.77 22.03
CA CYS A 2 39.47 13.96 22.16
C CYS A 2 38.88 15.10 21.33
N HIS A 3 39.67 15.79 20.53
CA HIS A 3 39.19 17.01 19.84
C HIS A 3 38.53 16.80 18.50
N LYS A 4 38.47 15.56 17.99
CA LYS A 4 37.87 15.26 16.70
C LYS A 4 36.40 14.82 16.81
N SER A 5 35.92 14.50 17.99
CA SER A 5 34.55 13.99 18.19
C SER A 5 33.47 15.08 18.34
N VAL A 6 33.85 16.27 18.73
CA VAL A 6 32.88 17.30 19.08
C VAL A 6 32.23 17.96 17.84
N LYS A 7 32.93 17.99 16.72
CA LYS A 7 32.40 18.60 15.49
C LYS A 7 31.34 17.79 14.78
N VAL A 8 31.32 16.48 15.00
CA VAL A 8 30.40 15.57 14.32
C VAL A 8 29.01 15.58 14.98
N ILE A 9 28.96 15.82 16.27
CA ILE A 9 27.72 15.81 17.06
C ILE A 9 26.81 16.98 16.70
N SER A 10 27.38 18.14 16.39
CA SER A 10 26.61 19.34 16.05
C SER A 10 25.84 19.21 14.72
N LEU A 11 26.37 18.44 13.78
CA LEU A 11 25.70 18.23 12.48
C LEU A 11 24.53 17.26 12.59
N ILE A 12 24.62 16.29 13.48
CA ILE A 12 23.59 15.27 13.66
C ILE A 12 22.34 15.84 14.36
N VAL A 13 22.53 16.74 15.29
CA VAL A 13 21.43 17.39 16.00
C VAL A 13 20.63 18.31 15.07
N PHE A 14 21.27 18.94 14.11
CA PHE A 14 20.59 19.79 13.15
C PHE A 14 19.74 19.02 12.14
N PHE A 15 20.10 17.75 11.85
CA PHE A 15 19.37 16.93 10.90
C PHE A 15 18.10 16.28 11.49
N LEU A 16 18.01 16.17 12.80
CA LEU A 16 16.88 15.56 13.50
C LEU A 16 15.65 16.47 13.65
N VAL A 17 15.78 17.75 13.37
CA VAL A 17 14.69 18.72 13.60
C VAL A 17 13.79 18.93 12.38
N THR A 18 14.14 18.39 11.21
CA THR A 18 13.44 18.72 9.96
C THR A 18 12.55 17.63 9.38
N SER A 19 12.27 16.56 10.11
CA SER A 19 11.44 15.45 9.60
C SER A 19 10.27 15.13 10.50
N SER A 20 9.56 16.11 10.98
CA SER A 20 8.17 15.92 11.38
C SER A 20 7.30 16.01 10.11
N SER A 21 7.48 15.07 9.18
CA SER A 21 6.43 14.79 8.21
C SER A 21 5.26 14.22 9.02
N SER A 22 4.42 15.11 9.51
CA SER A 22 3.11 14.76 9.99
C SER A 22 2.43 14.00 8.85
N LEU A 23 2.32 12.68 8.98
CA LEU A 23 1.45 11.87 8.13
C LEU A 23 0.03 12.33 8.46
N ALA A 24 -0.39 13.41 7.84
CA ALA A 24 -1.76 13.87 7.93
C ALA A 24 -2.64 12.74 7.39
N ALA A 25 -3.56 12.24 8.22
CA ALA A 25 -4.52 11.23 7.79
C ALA A 25 -5.33 11.80 6.61
N LEU A 26 -5.50 11.00 5.56
CA LEU A 26 -6.32 11.36 4.40
C LEU A 26 -7.77 11.57 4.82
N LYS A 27 -8.39 12.59 4.27
CA LYS A 27 -9.80 12.90 4.45
C LYS A 27 -10.56 12.62 3.16
N VAL A 28 -11.86 12.44 3.26
CA VAL A 28 -12.74 12.34 2.09
C VAL A 28 -12.62 13.62 1.26
N GLY A 29 -12.37 13.45 -0.03
CA GLY A 29 -12.12 14.55 -0.97
C GLY A 29 -10.66 14.88 -1.21
N ASP A 30 -9.74 14.36 -0.41
CA ASP A 30 -8.31 14.53 -0.64
C ASP A 30 -7.85 13.71 -1.86
N ARG A 31 -6.83 14.21 -2.53
CA ARG A 31 -6.19 13.45 -3.61
C ARG A 31 -5.46 12.24 -3.02
N ALA A 32 -5.80 11.05 -3.50
CA ALA A 32 -5.08 9.84 -3.12
C ALA A 32 -3.61 9.90 -3.52
N PRO A 33 -2.67 9.55 -2.64
CA PRO A 33 -1.27 9.44 -2.99
C PRO A 33 -1.08 8.33 -4.02
N ASN A 34 -0.15 8.54 -4.96
CA ASN A 34 0.21 7.49 -5.92
C ASN A 34 0.91 6.34 -5.19
N PHE A 35 0.70 5.15 -5.67
CA PHE A 35 1.44 3.97 -5.23
C PHE A 35 2.02 3.23 -6.44
N SER A 36 3.02 2.42 -6.20
CA SER A 36 3.61 1.48 -7.16
C SER A 36 3.87 0.17 -6.42
N LEU A 37 3.04 -0.83 -6.64
CA LEU A 37 3.04 -2.09 -5.90
C LEU A 37 2.97 -3.28 -6.86
N ARG A 38 3.55 -4.41 -6.46
CA ARG A 38 3.52 -5.65 -7.23
C ARG A 38 2.35 -6.53 -6.81
N ASP A 39 1.71 -7.16 -7.79
CA ASP A 39 0.65 -8.14 -7.55
C ASP A 39 1.20 -9.58 -7.41
N GLN A 40 0.30 -10.54 -7.24
CA GLN A 40 0.60 -11.96 -7.12
C GLN A 40 1.30 -12.57 -8.36
N ASN A 41 1.28 -11.89 -9.49
CA ASN A 41 1.96 -12.31 -10.72
C ASN A 41 3.26 -11.52 -10.95
N ASN A 42 3.70 -10.77 -9.92
CA ASN A 42 4.88 -9.89 -9.99
C ASN A 42 4.74 -8.74 -11.00
N LEU A 43 3.52 -8.38 -11.38
CA LEU A 43 3.24 -7.24 -12.23
C LEU A 43 3.10 -5.98 -11.36
N THR A 44 3.70 -4.89 -11.81
CA THR A 44 3.62 -3.61 -11.12
C THR A 44 2.34 -2.88 -11.50
N HIS A 45 1.62 -2.37 -10.51
CA HIS A 45 0.45 -1.53 -10.64
C HIS A 45 0.71 -0.17 -10.01
N GLU A 46 0.38 0.88 -10.74
CA GLU A 46 0.43 2.26 -10.26
C GLU A 46 -0.97 2.86 -10.28
N LEU A 47 -1.29 3.69 -9.27
CA LEU A 47 -2.61 4.32 -9.23
C LEU A 47 -2.92 5.12 -10.49
N ASN A 48 -1.90 5.74 -11.08
CA ASN A 48 -2.04 6.54 -12.29
C ASN A 48 -2.49 5.75 -13.52
N ASP A 49 -2.26 4.42 -13.55
CA ASP A 49 -2.68 3.54 -14.66
C ASP A 49 -4.20 3.34 -14.71
N TYR A 50 -4.90 3.67 -13.62
CA TYR A 50 -6.33 3.45 -13.46
C TYR A 50 -7.17 4.71 -13.60
N LYS A 51 -6.64 5.75 -14.23
CA LYS A 51 -7.40 6.97 -14.50
C LYS A 51 -8.65 6.68 -15.31
N GLY A 52 -9.78 7.21 -14.86
CA GLY A 52 -11.08 6.95 -15.46
C GLY A 52 -11.83 5.74 -14.89
N ASN A 53 -11.20 5.01 -13.95
CA ASN A 53 -11.83 3.91 -13.21
C ASN A 53 -11.94 4.24 -11.72
N TRP A 54 -12.90 3.61 -11.06
CA TRP A 54 -12.95 3.57 -9.62
C TRP A 54 -11.91 2.57 -9.11
N VAL A 55 -11.09 2.97 -8.13
CA VAL A 55 -10.11 2.10 -7.50
C VAL A 55 -10.50 1.89 -6.04
N VAL A 56 -10.75 0.66 -5.67
CA VAL A 56 -11.03 0.25 -4.29
C VAL A 56 -9.78 -0.41 -3.73
N LEU A 57 -9.19 0.19 -2.71
CA LEU A 57 -8.11 -0.43 -1.94
C LEU A 57 -8.67 -0.92 -0.61
N TYR A 58 -8.46 -2.19 -0.28
CA TYR A 58 -8.72 -2.69 1.06
C TYR A 58 -7.44 -3.28 1.65
N PHE A 59 -7.21 -2.99 2.91
CA PHE A 59 -6.03 -3.44 3.65
C PHE A 59 -6.41 -4.60 4.55
N TYR A 60 -5.60 -5.66 4.54
CA TYR A 60 -5.82 -6.83 5.37
C TYR A 60 -4.52 -7.30 6.03
N PRO A 61 -4.58 -7.93 7.22
CA PRO A 61 -3.37 -8.20 8.00
C PRO A 61 -2.52 -9.33 7.44
N LYS A 62 -3.12 -10.38 6.86
CA LYS A 62 -2.36 -11.56 6.44
C LYS A 62 -3.13 -12.47 5.49
N ASP A 63 -2.43 -12.98 4.46
CA ASP A 63 -2.94 -14.01 3.56
C ASP A 63 -3.36 -15.29 4.31
N GLY A 64 -4.38 -15.97 3.81
CA GLY A 64 -4.80 -17.27 4.31
C GLY A 64 -5.54 -17.25 5.66
N THR A 65 -5.77 -16.09 6.28
CA THR A 65 -6.61 -16.02 7.47
C THR A 65 -8.09 -16.16 7.09
N PRO A 66 -8.95 -16.76 7.97
CA PRO A 66 -10.36 -17.04 7.63
C PRO A 66 -11.14 -15.81 7.16
N GLY A 67 -11.02 -14.68 7.87
CA GLY A 67 -11.72 -13.43 7.52
C GLY A 67 -11.24 -12.83 6.20
N CYS A 68 -9.92 -12.79 5.98
CA CYS A 68 -9.34 -12.29 4.74
C CYS A 68 -9.70 -13.17 3.54
N THR A 69 -9.75 -14.49 3.73
CA THR A 69 -10.17 -15.43 2.70
C THR A 69 -11.65 -15.22 2.33
N THR A 70 -12.53 -15.08 3.29
CA THR A 70 -13.95 -14.79 3.05
C THR A 70 -14.11 -13.50 2.26
N GLN A 71 -13.43 -12.42 2.67
CA GLN A 71 -13.51 -11.12 1.98
C GLN A 71 -12.99 -11.21 0.54
N ALA A 72 -11.88 -11.90 0.31
CA ALA A 72 -11.33 -12.10 -1.03
C ALA A 72 -12.30 -12.90 -1.92
N CYS A 73 -12.93 -13.92 -1.37
CA CYS A 73 -13.95 -14.71 -2.09
C CYS A 73 -15.18 -13.88 -2.46
N ASP A 74 -15.64 -13.00 -1.56
CA ASP A 74 -16.77 -12.11 -1.84
C ASP A 74 -16.47 -11.16 -3.00
N PHE A 75 -15.26 -10.59 -3.05
CA PHE A 75 -14.82 -9.77 -4.18
C PHE A 75 -14.72 -10.58 -5.47
N ARG A 76 -14.14 -11.77 -5.43
CA ARG A 76 -14.07 -12.67 -6.59
C ARG A 76 -15.48 -12.96 -7.15
N ASP A 77 -16.43 -13.28 -6.28
CA ASP A 77 -17.79 -13.63 -6.69
C ASP A 77 -18.56 -12.41 -7.23
N ALA A 78 -18.17 -11.20 -6.81
CA ALA A 78 -18.71 -9.95 -7.32
C ALA A 78 -17.99 -9.41 -8.58
N VAL A 79 -16.95 -10.08 -9.08
CA VAL A 79 -16.04 -9.54 -10.11
C VAL A 79 -16.76 -9.03 -11.36
N LYS A 80 -17.79 -9.71 -11.85
CA LYS A 80 -18.55 -9.28 -13.03
C LYS A 80 -19.25 -7.92 -12.82
N ARG A 81 -19.80 -7.70 -11.64
CA ARG A 81 -20.45 -6.43 -11.27
C ARG A 81 -19.41 -5.31 -11.09
N ILE A 82 -18.27 -5.64 -10.50
CA ILE A 82 -17.16 -4.71 -10.31
C ILE A 82 -16.64 -4.21 -11.66
N ILE A 83 -16.38 -5.11 -12.61
CA ILE A 83 -15.93 -4.75 -13.96
C ILE A 83 -17.00 -3.90 -14.69
N ALA A 84 -18.28 -4.28 -14.60
CA ALA A 84 -19.36 -3.54 -15.22
C ALA A 84 -19.50 -2.10 -14.71
N SER A 85 -19.09 -1.84 -13.46
CA SER A 85 -19.08 -0.50 -12.86
C SER A 85 -17.79 0.29 -13.14
N LYS A 86 -16.92 -0.19 -14.04
CA LYS A 86 -15.58 0.40 -14.29
C LYS A 86 -14.76 0.56 -13.02
N SER A 87 -14.81 -0.44 -12.17
CA SER A 87 -14.08 -0.49 -10.90
C SER A 87 -13.02 -1.57 -10.93
N VAL A 88 -11.95 -1.35 -10.19
CA VAL A 88 -10.92 -2.35 -9.88
C VAL A 88 -10.75 -2.43 -8.36
N VAL A 89 -10.49 -3.62 -7.85
CA VAL A 89 -10.30 -3.87 -6.42
C VAL A 89 -8.93 -4.46 -6.18
N PHE A 90 -8.18 -3.87 -5.26
CA PHE A 90 -6.88 -4.36 -4.79
C PHE A 90 -6.93 -4.64 -3.30
N GLY A 91 -6.59 -5.86 -2.92
CA GLY A 91 -6.24 -6.20 -1.54
C GLY A 91 -4.75 -5.90 -1.31
N VAL A 92 -4.44 -5.27 -0.20
CA VAL A 92 -3.08 -4.89 0.16
C VAL A 92 -2.72 -5.43 1.53
N SER A 93 -1.61 -6.17 1.61
CA SER A 93 -1.03 -6.62 2.87
C SER A 93 0.50 -6.50 2.84
N LEU A 94 1.15 -6.85 3.93
CA LEU A 94 2.61 -6.89 4.04
C LEU A 94 3.22 -8.24 3.63
N ASP A 95 2.39 -9.17 3.12
CA ASP A 95 2.86 -10.46 2.66
C ASP A 95 3.68 -10.35 1.37
N SER A 96 4.45 -11.39 1.05
CA SER A 96 5.26 -11.45 -0.17
C SER A 96 4.42 -11.77 -1.41
N VAL A 97 4.98 -11.50 -2.59
CA VAL A 97 4.37 -11.86 -3.88
C VAL A 97 4.08 -13.37 -3.96
N GLU A 98 4.99 -14.20 -3.44
CA GLU A 98 4.82 -15.65 -3.41
C GLU A 98 3.66 -16.07 -2.51
N SER A 99 3.50 -15.42 -1.35
CA SER A 99 2.37 -15.63 -0.45
C SER A 99 1.04 -15.24 -1.14
N HIS A 100 1.00 -14.06 -1.76
CA HIS A 100 -0.15 -13.60 -2.52
C HIS A 100 -0.53 -14.55 -3.65
N LYS A 101 0.46 -15.14 -4.32
CA LYS A 101 0.19 -16.11 -5.38
C LYS A 101 -0.51 -17.35 -4.83
N LEU A 102 0.01 -17.92 -3.76
CA LEU A 102 -0.63 -19.07 -3.09
C LEU A 102 -2.03 -18.74 -2.57
N PHE A 103 -2.23 -17.53 -2.09
CA PHE A 103 -3.53 -17.08 -1.58
C PHE A 103 -4.56 -16.87 -2.70
N SER A 104 -4.13 -16.58 -3.92
CA SER A 104 -4.99 -16.34 -5.09
C SER A 104 -5.40 -17.62 -5.83
N GLU A 105 -4.76 -18.76 -5.55
CA GLU A 105 -5.05 -20.08 -6.14
C GLU A 105 -6.20 -20.79 -5.44
#